data_f14874ee5ace94776b33908009fa1bbb
#
_entry.id   f14874ee5ace94776b33908009fa1bbb
#
_cell.length_a   1.000
_cell.length_b   1.000
_cell.length_c   1.000
_cell.angle_alpha   90.00
_cell.angle_beta   90.00
_cell.angle_gamma   90.00
#
_symmetry.space_group_name_H-M   'P 1'
#
loop_
_entity.id
_entity.type
_entity.pdbx_description
1 polymer ?
#
loop_
_entity_poly.entity_id
_entity_poly.type
_entity_poly.pdbx_seq_one_letter_code
_entity_poly.pdbx_strand_id
1 'polypeptide(L)'
;MCKHKLQNSDIKKFGTPSEDKSLGNELDLLALDREGNIHLMELKYGGNTAGIYMSPFQIGLYKRIFDKMDIKETIVKMIEQKQRIGLLPKDWIIPTIKDGYIPELIIGDYKPKSCGYPTRFEEVKKYIRANNSDIYKDVCNINVLNDSLEAI
;
A
#
# COMPACT_ATOMS: atom_id res chain seq x y z
N MET A 1 15.44 1.29 -6.04
CA MET A 1 14.35 2.01 -5.37
C MET A 1 13.94 3.19 -6.22
N CYS A 2 12.76 3.17 -6.80
CA CYS A 2 12.30 4.28 -7.66
C CYS A 2 11.64 5.34 -6.78
N LYS A 3 12.36 6.43 -6.50
CA LYS A 3 11.71 7.62 -5.92
C LYS A 3 10.88 8.28 -7.00
N HIS A 4 9.57 8.12 -6.92
CA HIS A 4 8.68 8.80 -7.86
C HIS A 4 8.59 10.29 -7.50
N LYS A 5 9.12 11.15 -8.38
CA LYS A 5 8.95 12.61 -8.23
C LYS A 5 7.57 13.00 -8.70
N LEU A 6 6.73 13.45 -7.77
CA LEU A 6 5.43 14.00 -8.11
C LEU A 6 5.56 15.34 -8.85
N GLN A 7 4.63 15.59 -9.75
CA GLN A 7 4.56 16.89 -10.42
C GLN A 7 4.00 17.95 -9.46
N ASN A 8 4.35 19.21 -9.68
CA ASN A 8 3.89 20.33 -8.85
C ASN A 8 2.35 20.43 -8.71
N SER A 9 1.60 19.97 -9.71
CA SER A 9 0.14 19.87 -9.68
C SER A 9 -0.38 18.89 -8.62
N ASP A 10 0.33 17.78 -8.41
CA ASP A 10 -0.06 16.74 -7.47
C ASP A 10 0.23 17.19 -6.03
N ILE A 11 1.35 17.90 -5.82
CA ILE A 11 1.73 18.46 -4.52
C ILE A 11 0.73 19.52 -4.05
N LYS A 12 0.30 20.42 -4.94
CA LYS A 12 -0.72 21.43 -4.62
C LYS A 12 -2.06 20.82 -4.21
N LYS A 13 -2.43 19.68 -4.81
CA LYS A 13 -3.67 18.97 -4.51
C LYS A 13 -3.66 18.33 -3.13
N PHE A 14 -2.50 17.95 -2.61
CA PHE A 14 -2.35 17.30 -1.30
C PHE A 14 -1.85 18.22 -0.18
N GLY A 15 -1.59 19.49 -0.49
CA GLY A 15 -1.33 20.52 0.52
C GLY A 15 -0.05 20.35 1.33
N THR A 16 0.95 19.64 0.83
CA THR A 16 2.23 19.47 1.51
C THR A 16 3.26 20.47 1.04
N PRO A 17 3.66 21.43 1.90
CA PRO A 17 4.80 22.27 1.63
C PRO A 17 6.07 21.55 2.09
N SER A 18 6.55 20.54 1.41
CA SER A 18 7.89 20.03 1.68
C SER A 18 8.85 20.54 0.63
N GLU A 19 9.96 21.11 1.07
CA GLU A 19 11.03 21.58 0.21
C GLU A 19 11.58 20.44 -0.68
N ASP A 20 11.49 19.20 -0.23
CA ASP A 20 11.98 18.01 -0.92
C ASP A 20 11.09 17.52 -2.06
N LYS A 21 9.91 18.11 -2.27
CA LYS A 21 8.97 17.76 -3.36
C LYS A 21 8.72 16.25 -3.53
N SER A 22 8.93 15.48 -2.48
CA SER A 22 8.63 14.07 -2.43
C SER A 22 7.45 13.83 -1.49
N LEU A 23 6.47 13.06 -1.93
CA LEU A 23 5.45 12.57 -1.01
C LEU A 23 6.08 11.46 -0.17
N GLY A 24 6.51 11.86 1.03
CA GLY A 24 6.76 11.02 2.17
C GLY A 24 7.44 9.69 1.89
N ASN A 25 7.03 8.73 2.63
CA ASN A 25 7.64 7.44 2.86
C ASN A 25 7.59 6.52 1.64
N GLU A 26 8.48 5.56 1.64
CA GLU A 26 8.51 4.46 0.67
C GLU A 26 7.38 3.47 0.99
N LEU A 27 6.77 2.87 -0.03
CA LEU A 27 5.91 1.71 0.13
C LEU A 27 6.75 0.57 0.72
N ASP A 28 6.29 -0.04 1.79
CA ASP A 28 7.07 -1.06 2.50
C ASP A 28 7.26 -2.32 1.64
N LEU A 29 6.18 -2.83 1.03
CA LEU A 29 6.23 -4.02 0.18
C LEU A 29 5.36 -3.89 -1.06
N LEU A 30 5.84 -4.45 -2.16
CA LEU A 30 5.11 -4.72 -3.39
C LEU A 30 5.17 -6.23 -3.66
N ALA A 31 4.03 -6.88 -3.72
CA ALA A 31 3.95 -8.32 -3.98
C ALA A 31 3.10 -8.64 -5.21
N LEU A 32 3.38 -9.78 -5.83
CA LEU A 32 2.59 -10.38 -6.89
C LEU A 32 2.16 -11.77 -6.44
N ASP A 33 0.86 -12.03 -6.44
CA ASP A 33 0.33 -13.34 -6.12
C ASP A 33 0.31 -14.29 -7.35
N ARG A 34 -0.07 -15.53 -7.12
CA ARG A 34 -0.12 -16.55 -8.19
C ARG A 34 -1.24 -16.32 -9.19
N GLU A 35 -2.25 -15.56 -8.82
CA GLU A 35 -3.40 -15.18 -9.64
C GLU A 35 -3.14 -13.93 -10.48
N GLY A 36 -1.97 -13.31 -10.33
CA GLY A 36 -1.55 -12.10 -11.04
C GLY A 36 -2.03 -10.79 -10.44
N ASN A 37 -2.51 -10.78 -9.19
CA ASN A 37 -2.85 -9.55 -8.50
C ASN A 37 -1.60 -8.89 -7.92
N ILE A 38 -1.53 -7.55 -7.99
CA ILE A 38 -0.47 -6.75 -7.39
C ILE A 38 -0.96 -6.22 -6.04
N HIS A 39 -0.23 -6.51 -4.98
CA HIS A 39 -0.50 -6.08 -3.62
C HIS A 39 0.43 -4.93 -3.23
N LEU A 40 -0.17 -3.84 -2.76
CA LEU A 40 0.53 -2.71 -2.14
C LEU A 40 0.41 -2.86 -0.63
N MET A 41 1.51 -3.16 0.04
CA MET A 41 1.48 -3.51 1.45
C MET A 41 2.23 -2.48 2.28
N GLU A 42 1.57 -2.00 3.32
CA GLU A 42 2.14 -1.14 4.36
C GLU A 42 2.24 -1.94 5.67
N LEU A 43 3.39 -1.89 6.32
CA LEU A 43 3.65 -2.61 7.56
C LEU A 43 3.62 -1.65 8.75
N LYS A 44 2.91 -2.04 9.80
CA LYS A 44 2.90 -1.30 11.06
C LYS A 44 3.11 -2.27 12.22
N TYR A 45 3.87 -1.81 13.21
CA TYR A 45 4.00 -2.53 14.47
C TYR A 45 2.75 -2.30 15.33
N GLY A 46 2.22 -3.36 15.97
CA GLY A 46 0.97 -3.31 16.73
C GLY A 46 0.94 -2.32 17.88
N GLY A 47 2.10 -1.94 18.42
CA GLY A 47 2.22 -0.87 19.42
C GLY A 47 2.19 0.55 18.84
N ASN A 48 2.30 0.72 17.52
CA ASN A 48 2.26 2.03 16.87
C ASN A 48 0.83 2.46 16.53
N THR A 49 0.03 2.77 17.53
CA THR A 49 -1.39 3.10 17.38
C THR A 49 -1.62 4.24 16.37
N ALA A 50 -0.84 5.32 16.47
CA ALA A 50 -0.97 6.47 15.56
C ALA A 50 -0.65 6.08 14.13
N GLY A 51 0.42 5.31 13.91
CA GLY A 51 0.78 4.80 12.58
C GLY A 51 -0.30 3.91 11.98
N ILE A 52 -0.93 3.05 12.80
CA ILE A 52 -1.97 2.14 12.35
C ILE A 52 -3.19 2.90 11.84
N TYR A 53 -3.79 3.78 12.63
CA TYR A 53 -5.02 4.45 12.17
C TYR A 53 -4.78 5.57 11.15
N MET A 54 -3.53 6.02 10.96
CA MET A 54 -3.16 6.93 9.87
C MET A 54 -2.76 6.20 8.57
N SER A 55 -2.44 4.92 8.63
CA SER A 55 -2.02 4.13 7.46
C SER A 55 -3.05 4.07 6.32
N PRO A 56 -4.39 4.15 6.54
CA PRO A 56 -5.35 4.24 5.44
C PRO A 56 -5.09 5.40 4.49
N PHE A 57 -4.66 6.54 5.00
CA PHE A 57 -4.31 7.68 4.15
C PHE A 57 -3.04 7.42 3.36
N GLN A 58 -2.06 6.79 3.98
CA GLN A 58 -0.78 6.46 3.37
C GLN A 58 -0.95 5.45 2.24
N ILE A 59 -1.59 4.31 2.51
CA ILE A 59 -1.78 3.26 1.50
C ILE A 59 -2.79 3.68 0.41
N GLY A 60 -3.82 4.44 0.76
CA GLY A 60 -4.76 5.00 -0.20
C GLY A 60 -4.08 5.99 -1.15
N LEU A 61 -3.12 6.78 -0.66
CA LEU A 61 -2.30 7.65 -1.50
C LEU A 61 -1.42 6.83 -2.45
N TYR A 62 -0.76 5.78 -1.95
CA TYR A 62 0.04 4.89 -2.79
C TYR A 62 -0.81 4.27 -3.88
N LYS A 63 -1.97 3.72 -3.53
CA LYS A 63 -2.89 3.16 -4.53
C LYS A 63 -3.19 4.16 -5.63
N ARG A 64 -3.54 5.40 -5.30
CA ARG A 64 -3.81 6.46 -6.29
C ARG A 64 -2.62 6.81 -7.18
N ILE A 65 -1.41 6.77 -6.64
CA ILE A 65 -0.18 6.98 -7.40
C ILE A 65 0.02 5.81 -8.36
N PHE A 66 -0.08 4.58 -7.86
CA PHE A 66 0.11 3.37 -8.65
C PHE A 66 -0.98 3.20 -9.72
N ASP A 67 -2.23 3.55 -9.45
CA ASP A 67 -3.33 3.52 -10.44
C ASP A 67 -3.06 4.42 -11.67
N LYS A 68 -2.14 5.38 -11.55
CA LYS A 68 -1.70 6.23 -12.67
C LYS A 68 -0.42 5.73 -13.35
N MET A 69 0.16 4.65 -12.86
CA MET A 69 1.41 4.09 -13.36
C MET A 69 1.16 2.74 -14.00
N ASP A 70 1.64 2.54 -15.21
CA ASP A 70 1.74 1.20 -15.78
C ASP A 70 3.09 0.60 -15.41
N ILE A 71 3.09 -0.24 -14.36
CA ILE A 71 4.31 -0.89 -13.84
C ILE A 71 4.39 -2.38 -14.19
N LYS A 72 3.44 -2.92 -14.95
CA LYS A 72 3.37 -4.36 -15.24
C LYS A 72 4.64 -4.87 -15.89
N GLU A 73 5.10 -4.20 -16.93
CA GLU A 73 6.34 -4.56 -17.61
C GLU A 73 7.56 -4.47 -16.67
N THR A 74 7.58 -3.48 -15.80
CA THR A 74 8.64 -3.33 -14.78
C THR A 74 8.64 -4.50 -13.81
N ILE A 75 7.46 -4.94 -13.34
CA ILE A 75 7.33 -6.09 -12.44
C ILE A 75 7.84 -7.35 -13.14
N VAL A 76 7.45 -7.60 -14.38
CA VAL A 76 7.92 -8.76 -15.15
C VAL A 76 9.45 -8.75 -15.25
N LYS A 77 10.05 -7.62 -15.64
CA LYS A 77 11.51 -7.47 -15.73
C LYS A 77 12.21 -7.72 -14.38
N MET A 78 11.63 -7.23 -13.28
CA MET A 78 12.17 -7.46 -11.93
C MET A 78 12.14 -8.95 -11.56
N ILE A 79 11.07 -9.66 -11.89
CA ILE A 79 10.93 -11.08 -11.63
C ILE A 79 11.95 -11.87 -12.46
N GLU A 80 12.04 -11.61 -13.76
CA GLU A 80 13.03 -12.22 -14.65
C GLU A 80 14.48 -11.98 -14.16
N GLN A 81 14.76 -10.79 -13.69
CA GLN A 81 16.06 -10.49 -13.10
C GLN A 81 16.31 -11.34 -11.84
N LYS A 82 15.33 -11.44 -10.94
CA LYS A 82 15.45 -12.28 -9.73
C LYS A 82 15.62 -13.76 -10.07
N GLN A 83 14.94 -14.28 -11.08
CA GLN A 83 15.14 -15.64 -11.58
C GLN A 83 16.57 -15.83 -12.13
N ARG A 84 17.07 -14.85 -12.89
CA ARG A 84 18.41 -14.90 -13.50
C ARG A 84 19.52 -14.99 -12.47
N ILE A 85 19.36 -14.26 -11.35
CA ILE A 85 20.35 -14.24 -10.25
C ILE A 85 20.06 -15.28 -9.16
N GLY A 86 19.07 -16.16 -9.36
CA GLY A 86 18.76 -17.27 -8.45
C GLY A 86 18.00 -16.91 -7.18
N LEU A 87 17.41 -15.72 -7.10
CA LEU A 87 16.55 -15.31 -5.97
C LEU A 87 15.11 -15.81 -6.12
N LEU A 88 14.72 -16.26 -7.29
CA LEU A 88 13.44 -16.93 -7.56
C LEU A 88 13.71 -18.19 -8.38
N PRO A 89 12.86 -19.23 -8.25
CA PRO A 89 12.96 -20.42 -9.07
C PRO A 89 12.87 -20.07 -10.57
N LYS A 90 13.75 -20.66 -11.39
CA LYS A 90 13.78 -20.39 -12.85
C LYS A 90 12.57 -20.93 -13.57
N ASP A 91 11.94 -21.95 -13.02
CA ASP A 91 10.76 -22.64 -13.54
C ASP A 91 9.44 -22.02 -13.03
N TRP A 92 9.52 -21.01 -12.18
CA TRP A 92 8.32 -20.29 -11.77
C TRP A 92 7.74 -19.49 -12.93
N ILE A 93 6.52 -19.83 -13.31
CA ILE A 93 5.81 -19.16 -14.40
C ILE A 93 5.22 -17.84 -13.90
N ILE A 94 5.60 -16.75 -14.54
CA ILE A 94 5.05 -15.42 -14.22
C ILE A 94 3.58 -15.38 -14.63
N PRO A 95 2.64 -15.13 -13.71
CA PRO A 95 1.23 -15.07 -14.06
C PRO A 95 0.92 -13.86 -14.95
N THR A 96 -0.20 -13.90 -15.65
CA THR A 96 -0.72 -12.70 -16.33
C THR A 96 -1.10 -11.65 -15.29
N ILE A 97 -0.41 -10.53 -15.31
CA ILE A 97 -0.63 -9.45 -14.34
C ILE A 97 -1.95 -8.76 -14.62
N LYS A 98 -2.84 -8.74 -13.63
CA LYS A 98 -4.15 -8.11 -13.69
C LYS A 98 -4.05 -6.58 -13.57
N ASP A 99 -5.14 -5.91 -13.94
CA ASP A 99 -5.29 -4.48 -13.71
C ASP A 99 -5.67 -4.18 -12.26
N GLY A 100 -5.23 -3.02 -11.79
CA GLY A 100 -5.51 -2.54 -10.44
C GLY A 100 -4.53 -3.05 -9.39
N TYR A 101 -4.69 -2.54 -8.19
CA TYR A 101 -3.83 -2.80 -7.05
C TYR A 101 -4.67 -3.09 -5.82
N ILE A 102 -4.26 -4.07 -5.03
CA ILE A 102 -4.89 -4.45 -3.76
C ILE A 102 -4.12 -3.78 -2.63
N PRO A 103 -4.70 -2.77 -1.96
CA PRO A 103 -4.06 -2.13 -0.83
C PRO A 103 -4.24 -2.97 0.44
N GLU A 104 -3.15 -3.21 1.16
CA GLU A 104 -3.12 -4.02 2.38
C GLU A 104 -2.32 -3.35 3.49
N LEU A 105 -2.87 -3.41 4.69
CA LEU A 105 -2.19 -3.01 5.92
C LEU A 105 -1.87 -4.26 6.73
N ILE A 106 -0.60 -4.51 6.97
CA ILE A 106 -0.14 -5.61 7.81
C ILE A 106 0.25 -5.05 9.18
N ILE A 107 -0.35 -5.58 10.24
CA ILE A 107 -0.06 -5.17 11.62
C ILE A 107 0.70 -6.31 12.31
N GLY A 108 2.01 -6.16 12.42
CA GLY A 108 2.87 -7.11 13.14
C GLY A 108 2.71 -6.98 14.65
N ASP A 109 2.77 -8.12 15.36
CA ASP A 109 2.53 -8.21 16.81
C ASP A 109 1.18 -7.58 17.20
N TYR A 110 0.13 -7.92 16.43
CA TYR A 110 -1.21 -7.37 16.63
C TYR A 110 -1.80 -7.78 17.98
N LYS A 111 -2.12 -6.80 18.79
CA LYS A 111 -2.75 -6.99 20.12
C LYS A 111 -4.02 -6.15 20.20
N PRO A 112 -5.21 -6.73 19.96
CA PRO A 112 -6.47 -5.99 19.83
C PRO A 112 -6.75 -5.01 20.97
N LYS A 113 -6.33 -5.36 22.19
CA LYS A 113 -6.56 -4.53 23.40
C LYS A 113 -5.57 -3.39 23.58
N SER A 114 -4.41 -3.43 22.92
CA SER A 114 -3.31 -2.49 23.17
C SER A 114 -3.07 -1.48 22.04
N CYS A 115 -3.46 -1.80 20.82
CA CYS A 115 -3.12 -0.97 19.65
C CYS A 115 -4.17 0.08 19.26
N GLY A 116 -5.31 0.14 19.93
CA GLY A 116 -6.40 1.07 19.59
C GLY A 116 -7.09 0.78 18.24
N TYR A 117 -6.61 -0.18 17.50
CA TYR A 117 -7.29 -0.80 16.38
C TYR A 117 -8.31 -1.83 16.92
N PRO A 118 -9.47 -2.05 16.35
CA PRO A 118 -10.00 -1.43 15.13
C PRO A 118 -10.74 -0.10 15.34
N THR A 119 -10.96 0.35 16.58
CA THR A 119 -11.82 1.50 16.88
C THR A 119 -11.37 2.77 16.13
N ARG A 120 -10.11 3.13 16.24
CA ARG A 120 -9.56 4.32 15.57
C ARG A 120 -9.58 4.20 14.06
N PHE A 121 -9.33 3.01 13.53
CA PHE A 121 -9.41 2.74 12.11
C PHE A 121 -10.82 2.96 11.57
N GLU A 122 -11.84 2.46 12.27
CA GLU A 122 -13.23 2.66 11.91
C GLU A 122 -13.67 4.13 12.04
N GLU A 123 -13.19 4.84 13.04
CA GLU A 123 -13.43 6.29 13.18
C GLU A 123 -12.86 7.05 11.99
N VAL A 124 -11.64 6.75 11.56
CA VAL A 124 -11.00 7.36 10.38
C VAL A 124 -11.81 7.06 9.12
N LYS A 125 -12.22 5.82 8.91
CA LYS A 125 -13.06 5.45 7.76
C LYS A 125 -14.40 6.20 7.76
N LYS A 126 -15.07 6.29 8.90
CA LYS A 126 -16.33 7.06 9.03
C LYS A 126 -16.14 8.54 8.73
N TYR A 127 -15.05 9.13 9.24
CA TYR A 127 -14.73 10.53 8.97
C TYR A 127 -14.49 10.80 7.48
N ILE A 128 -13.69 9.97 6.82
CA ILE A 128 -13.38 10.10 5.39
C ILE A 128 -14.65 9.92 4.55
N ARG A 129 -15.49 8.94 4.90
CA ARG A 129 -16.78 8.72 4.22
C ARG A 129 -17.68 9.94 4.30
N ALA A 130 -17.74 10.60 5.46
CA ALA A 130 -18.59 11.76 5.68
C ALA A 130 -18.08 13.02 4.97
N ASN A 131 -16.75 13.16 4.82
CA ASN A 131 -16.12 14.42 4.39
C ASN A 131 -15.46 14.37 3.03
N ASN A 132 -15.22 13.17 2.46
CA ASN A 132 -14.51 13.06 1.18
C ASN A 132 -14.81 11.74 0.46
N SER A 133 -15.86 11.74 -0.37
CA SER A 133 -16.29 10.57 -1.13
C SER A 133 -15.24 10.06 -2.14
N ASP A 134 -14.39 10.93 -2.68
CA ASP A 134 -13.40 10.54 -3.70
C ASP A 134 -12.25 9.70 -3.12
N ILE A 135 -11.90 9.97 -1.87
CA ILE A 135 -10.86 9.22 -1.15
C ILE A 135 -11.44 7.97 -0.50
N TYR A 136 -12.74 7.97 -0.21
CA TYR A 136 -13.39 6.92 0.55
C TYR A 136 -13.17 5.51 0.00
N LYS A 137 -13.30 5.32 -1.32
CA LYS A 137 -13.13 4.00 -1.95
C LYS A 137 -11.74 3.43 -1.72
N ASP A 138 -10.72 4.27 -1.87
CA ASP A 138 -9.32 3.83 -1.75
C ASP A 138 -8.95 3.48 -0.31
N VAL A 139 -9.57 4.17 0.65
CA VAL A 139 -9.31 3.98 2.09
C VAL A 139 -10.13 2.85 2.70
N CYS A 140 -11.37 2.66 2.25
CA CYS A 140 -12.29 1.69 2.86
C CYS A 140 -12.16 0.27 2.33
N ASN A 141 -11.52 0.11 1.17
CA ASN A 141 -11.26 -1.20 0.56
C ASN A 141 -9.87 -1.75 0.89
N ILE A 142 -9.25 -1.26 1.97
CA ILE A 142 -7.97 -1.75 2.44
C ILE A 142 -8.19 -3.04 3.23
N ASN A 143 -7.51 -4.11 2.84
CA ASN A 143 -7.44 -5.33 3.63
C ASN A 143 -6.53 -5.09 4.83
N VAL A 144 -6.97 -5.49 6.02
CA VAL A 144 -6.14 -5.41 7.22
C VAL A 144 -5.82 -6.80 7.71
N LEU A 145 -4.54 -7.11 7.79
CA LEU A 145 -4.01 -8.44 8.07
C LEU A 145 -3.10 -8.40 9.29
N ASN A 146 -3.03 -9.53 10.01
CA ASN A 146 -1.99 -9.75 11.01
C ASN A 146 -0.68 -10.21 10.35
N ASP A 147 0.34 -10.50 11.16
CA ASP A 147 1.64 -11.01 10.71
C ASP A 147 1.60 -12.44 10.14
N SER A 148 0.51 -13.17 10.34
CA SER A 148 0.22 -14.45 9.68
C SER A 148 -0.56 -14.29 8.37
N LEU A 149 -0.78 -13.05 7.92
CA LEU A 149 -1.57 -12.68 6.75
C LEU A 149 -3.05 -13.08 6.85
N GLU A 150 -3.58 -13.17 8.05
CA GLU A 150 -4.99 -13.41 8.32
C GLU A 150 -5.73 -12.09 8.53
N ALA A 151 -6.95 -12.00 8.01
CA ALA A 151 -7.80 -10.81 8.19
C ALA A 151 -8.15 -10.58 9.67
N ILE A 152 -8.11 -9.32 10.12
CA ILE A 152 -8.41 -8.89 11.49
C ILE A 152 -9.43 -7.75 11.52
#